data_8a19b0d57fc4f133ca3e3105bc0d345e
#
_entry.id   8a19b0d57fc4f133ca3e3105bc0d345e
#
_cell.length_a   1.000
_cell.length_b   1.000
_cell.length_c   1.000
_cell.angle_alpha   90.00
_cell.angle_beta   90.00
_cell.angle_gamma   90.00
#
_symmetry.space_group_name_H-M   'P 1'
#
loop_
_entity.id
_entity.type
_entity.pdbx_description
1 polymer ?
#
loop_
_entity_poly.entity_id
_entity_poly.type
_entity_poly.pdbx_seq_one_letter_code
_entity_poly.pdbx_strand_id
1 'polypeptide(L)'
;MMYPYLTLDDETEIVHSEMLENNTVKVYIEKPDEKDGFHYATCYLPKYEWKDIFGFNEDDIKAFQSIIENNAHLIIELSQNGGFDNASGF
;
A
#
# COMPACT_ATOMS: atom_id res chain seq x y z
N MET A 1 6.85 11.04 1.23
CA MET A 1 5.98 10.88 2.40
C MET A 1 4.93 9.80 2.14
N MET A 2 4.62 9.00 3.16
CA MET A 2 3.63 7.92 3.03
C MET A 2 2.37 8.29 3.83
N TYR A 3 1.22 7.96 3.27
CA TYR A 3 -0.08 8.27 3.86
C TYR A 3 -0.80 6.98 4.23
N PRO A 4 -1.40 6.89 5.42
CA PRO A 4 -2.16 5.69 5.78
C PRO A 4 -3.39 5.54 4.88
N TYR A 5 -3.68 4.32 4.50
CA TYR A 5 -4.87 4.01 3.72
C TYR A 5 -5.81 3.08 4.46
N LEU A 6 -5.29 1.93 4.93
CA LEU A 6 -6.11 0.88 5.52
C LEU A 6 -5.30 0.08 6.53
N THR A 7 -5.93 -0.30 7.63
CA THR A 7 -5.36 -1.23 8.59
C THR A 7 -6.28 -2.45 8.68
N LEU A 8 -5.72 -3.63 8.47
CA LEU A 8 -6.47 -4.87 8.52
C LEU A 8 -6.57 -5.39 9.96
N ASP A 9 -7.43 -6.38 10.20
CA ASP A 9 -7.68 -6.93 11.54
C ASP A 9 -6.44 -7.53 12.20
N ASP A 10 -5.50 -8.02 11.41
CA ASP A 10 -4.25 -8.60 11.90
C ASP A 10 -3.13 -7.59 12.06
N GLU A 11 -3.47 -6.32 12.13
CA GLU A 11 -2.54 -5.20 12.26
C GLU A 11 -1.69 -4.94 11.02
N THR A 12 -2.00 -5.55 9.89
CA THR A 12 -1.35 -5.24 8.63
C THR A 12 -1.75 -3.84 8.20
N GLU A 13 -0.76 -2.98 7.98
CA GLU A 13 -0.99 -1.61 7.53
C GLU A 13 -0.69 -1.46 6.05
N ILE A 14 -1.58 -0.78 5.35
CA ILE A 14 -1.39 -0.43 3.95
C ILE A 14 -1.29 1.08 3.86
N VAL A 15 -0.17 1.56 3.35
CA VAL A 15 0.09 2.99 3.18
C VAL A 15 0.46 3.25 1.73
N HIS A 16 0.37 4.50 1.30
CA HIS A 16 0.71 4.85 -0.08
C HIS A 16 1.48 6.17 -0.13
N SER A 17 2.24 6.34 -1.21
CA SER A 17 2.94 7.59 -1.46
C SER A 17 2.03 8.60 -2.14
N GLU A 18 2.53 9.81 -2.27
CA GLU A 18 1.99 10.76 -3.24
C GLU A 18 2.27 10.26 -4.65
N MET A 19 1.65 10.87 -5.66
CA MET A 19 1.91 10.54 -7.06
C MET A 19 3.37 10.85 -7.37
N LEU A 20 4.10 9.83 -7.81
CA LEU A 20 5.51 9.94 -8.15
C LEU A 20 5.68 10.31 -9.62
N GLU A 21 6.91 10.55 -10.05
CA GLU A 21 7.23 10.74 -11.44
C GLU A 21 6.77 9.53 -12.25
N ASN A 22 6.43 9.72 -13.50
CA ASN A 22 5.90 8.68 -14.39
C ASN A 22 4.51 8.18 -13.98
N ASN A 23 3.79 8.97 -13.18
CA ASN A 23 2.43 8.65 -12.76
C ASN A 23 2.33 7.31 -12.01
N THR A 24 3.33 7.01 -11.20
CA THR A 24 3.34 5.80 -10.36
C THR A 24 3.01 6.14 -8.92
N VAL A 25 2.48 5.16 -8.20
CA VAL A 25 2.20 5.28 -6.77
C VAL A 25 2.83 4.08 -6.07
N LYS A 26 3.59 4.34 -5.02
CA LYS A 26 4.18 3.29 -4.20
C LYS A 26 3.18 2.93 -3.11
N VAL A 27 2.79 1.65 -3.06
CA VAL A 27 1.95 1.11 -1.99
C VAL A 27 2.84 0.21 -1.13
N TYR A 28 2.88 0.49 0.16
CA TYR A 28 3.72 -0.25 1.10
C TYR A 28 2.85 -0.97 2.10
N ILE A 29 3.14 -2.25 2.32
CA ILE A 29 2.38 -3.11 3.22
C ILE A 29 3.33 -3.59 4.30
N GLU A 30 2.92 -3.47 5.57
CA GLU A 30 3.75 -3.86 6.70
C GLU A 30 2.89 -4.54 7.75
N LYS A 31 3.40 -5.65 8.26
CA LYS A 31 2.72 -6.43 9.31
C LYS A 31 3.72 -6.75 10.42
N PRO A 32 3.38 -6.46 11.70
CA PRO A 32 4.26 -6.83 12.80
C PRO A 32 4.40 -8.35 12.91
N ASP A 33 5.61 -8.81 13.21
CA ASP A 33 5.92 -10.22 13.40
C ASP A 33 6.83 -10.39 14.61
N GLU A 34 6.49 -11.34 15.48
CA GLU A 34 7.25 -11.54 16.74
C GLU A 34 8.70 -11.95 16.51
N LYS A 35 8.96 -12.72 15.45
CA LYS A 35 10.30 -13.21 15.16
C LYS A 35 11.14 -12.24 14.35
N ASP A 36 10.52 -11.65 13.33
CA ASP A 36 11.25 -10.87 12.34
C ASP A 36 11.11 -9.37 12.53
N GLY A 37 10.34 -8.93 13.52
CA GLY A 37 9.99 -7.53 13.72
C GLY A 37 8.84 -7.12 12.82
N PHE A 38 9.07 -7.12 11.51
CA PHE A 38 8.04 -6.80 10.53
C PHE A 38 8.20 -7.62 9.27
N HIS A 39 7.07 -8.03 8.69
CA HIS A 39 7.00 -8.48 7.31
C HIS A 39 6.57 -7.31 6.45
N TYR A 40 7.10 -7.19 5.25
CA TYR A 40 6.79 -6.03 4.40
C TYR A 40 6.85 -6.38 2.93
N ALA A 41 6.22 -5.54 2.13
CA ALA A 41 6.24 -5.65 0.68
C ALA A 41 5.87 -4.30 0.06
N THR A 42 6.36 -4.06 -1.15
CA THR A 42 6.07 -2.84 -1.89
C THR A 42 5.43 -3.21 -3.23
N CYS A 43 4.37 -2.51 -3.58
CA CYS A 43 3.71 -2.66 -4.88
C CYS A 43 3.62 -1.30 -5.56
N TYR A 44 4.05 -1.22 -6.81
CA TYR A 44 3.98 0.02 -7.59
C TYR A 44 2.80 -0.02 -8.54
N LEU A 45 1.92 0.97 -8.44
CA LEU A 45 0.78 1.14 -9.34
C LEU A 45 1.17 2.06 -10.51
N PRO A 46 0.54 1.95 -11.66
CA PRO A 46 -0.62 1.09 -11.97
C PRO A 46 -0.25 -0.31 -12.47
N LYS A 47 1.03 -0.63 -12.58
CA LYS A 47 1.47 -1.90 -13.16
C LYS A 47 1.44 -3.09 -12.21
N TYR A 48 1.23 -2.86 -10.91
CA TYR A 48 1.28 -3.91 -9.88
C TYR A 48 2.65 -4.61 -9.85
N GLU A 49 3.72 -3.82 -9.85
CA GLU A 49 5.07 -4.36 -9.71
C GLU A 49 5.40 -4.53 -8.24
N TRP A 50 5.63 -5.77 -7.83
CA TRP A 50 6.00 -6.09 -6.45
C TRP A 50 7.51 -6.09 -6.29
N LYS A 51 7.99 -5.47 -5.21
CA LYS A 51 9.41 -5.40 -4.89
C LYS A 51 9.61 -5.46 -3.38
N ASP A 52 10.84 -5.80 -2.97
CA ASP A 52 11.24 -5.76 -1.56
C ASP A 52 10.30 -6.55 -0.65
N ILE A 53 9.95 -7.77 -1.07
CA ILE A 53 9.06 -8.64 -0.31
C ILE A 53 9.86 -9.38 0.75
N PHE A 54 9.43 -9.27 2.01
CA PHE A 54 10.05 -9.97 3.13
C PHE A 54 8.98 -10.57 4.04
N GLY A 55 9.03 -11.88 4.24
CA GLY A 55 8.17 -12.58 5.18
C GLY A 55 6.80 -12.99 4.65
N PHE A 56 6.34 -12.42 3.57
CA PHE A 56 5.07 -12.79 2.95
C PHE A 56 5.28 -13.88 1.90
N ASN A 57 4.36 -14.83 1.83
CA ASN A 57 4.38 -15.87 0.80
C ASN A 57 3.53 -15.46 -0.41
N GLU A 58 3.47 -16.32 -1.43
CA GLU A 58 2.71 -16.02 -2.64
C GLU A 58 1.22 -15.79 -2.38
N ASP A 59 0.63 -16.58 -1.48
CA ASP A 59 -0.79 -16.42 -1.15
C ASP A 59 -1.07 -15.09 -0.47
N ASP A 60 -0.16 -14.65 0.40
CA ASP A 60 -0.26 -13.34 1.02
C ASP A 60 -0.23 -12.23 -0.02
N ILE A 61 0.71 -12.31 -0.95
CA ILE A 61 0.85 -11.29 -2.00
C ILE A 61 -0.39 -11.27 -2.91
N LYS A 62 -0.94 -12.43 -3.25
CA LYS A 62 -2.17 -12.49 -4.05
C LYS A 62 -3.35 -11.83 -3.32
N ALA A 63 -3.46 -12.08 -2.02
CA ALA A 63 -4.51 -11.46 -1.22
C ALA A 63 -4.35 -9.94 -1.15
N PHE A 64 -3.14 -9.45 -0.94
CA PHE A 64 -2.86 -8.02 -0.92
C PHE A 64 -3.14 -7.39 -2.29
N GLN A 65 -2.75 -8.07 -3.37
CA GLN A 65 -3.02 -7.55 -4.71
C GLN A 65 -4.52 -7.40 -4.96
N SER A 66 -5.32 -8.36 -4.52
CA SER A 66 -6.77 -8.24 -4.64
C SER A 66 -7.31 -7.03 -3.91
N ILE A 67 -6.82 -6.78 -2.70
CA ILE A 67 -7.22 -5.60 -1.92
C ILE A 67 -6.82 -4.33 -2.66
N ILE A 68 -5.60 -4.27 -3.17
CA ILE A 68 -5.09 -3.10 -3.89
C ILE A 68 -5.89 -2.88 -5.18
N GLU A 69 -6.17 -3.95 -5.93
CA GLU A 69 -6.95 -3.85 -7.17
C GLU A 69 -8.34 -3.26 -6.92
N ASN A 70 -8.98 -3.68 -5.84
CA ASN A 70 -10.31 -3.18 -5.48
C ASN A 70 -10.30 -1.72 -5.03
N ASN A 71 -9.15 -1.19 -4.68
CA ASN A 71 -9.00 0.16 -4.13
C ASN A 71 -8.08 1.05 -4.97
N ALA A 72 -7.57 0.53 -6.09
CA ALA A 72 -6.50 1.20 -6.81
C ALA A 72 -6.86 2.61 -7.27
N HIS A 73 -8.06 2.79 -7.83
CA HIS A 73 -8.42 4.13 -8.33
C HIS A 73 -8.55 5.14 -7.20
N LEU A 74 -9.02 4.71 -6.03
CA LEU A 74 -9.10 5.59 -4.87
C LEU A 74 -7.71 5.91 -4.32
N ILE A 75 -6.83 4.92 -4.26
CA ILE A 75 -5.44 5.14 -3.83
C ILE A 75 -4.75 6.14 -4.77
N ILE A 76 -4.93 5.99 -6.07
CA ILE A 76 -4.36 6.90 -7.05
C ILE A 76 -4.93 8.31 -6.89
N GLU A 77 -6.23 8.42 -6.71
CA GLU A 77 -6.88 9.71 -6.48
C GLU A 77 -6.35 10.39 -5.22
N LEU A 78 -6.25 9.64 -4.12
CA LEU A 78 -5.72 10.18 -2.87
C LEU A 78 -4.25 10.57 -3.01
N SER A 79 -3.47 9.82 -3.79
CA SER A 79 -2.06 10.14 -4.01
C SER A 79 -1.89 11.47 -4.73
N GLN A 80 -2.84 11.84 -5.57
CA GLN A 80 -2.84 13.13 -6.26
C GLN A 80 -3.23 14.26 -5.32
N ASN A 81 -3.98 13.97 -4.25
CA ASN A 81 -4.52 14.95 -3.33
C ASN A 81 -3.85 14.98 -1.95
N GLY A 82 -2.76 14.22 -1.76
CA GLY A 82 -2.02 14.21 -0.51
C GLY A 82 -2.63 13.37 0.61
N GLY A 83 -3.42 12.34 0.25
CA GLY A 83 -3.96 11.40 1.23
C GLY A 83 -5.34 11.79 1.76
N PHE A 84 -5.86 10.99 2.68
CA PHE A 84 -7.20 11.19 3.25
C PHE A 84 -7.38 12.55 3.91
N ASP A 85 -6.39 12.99 4.68
CA ASP A 85 -6.50 14.24 5.43
C ASP A 85 -6.72 15.43 4.51
N ASN A 86 -6.04 15.44 3.36
CA ASN A 86 -6.20 16.50 2.38
C ASN A 86 -7.46 16.31 1.53
N ALA A 87 -7.78 15.07 1.19
CA ALA A 87 -8.95 14.76 0.37
C ALA A 87 -10.25 15.07 1.09
N SER A 88 -10.28 14.99 2.41
CA SER A 88 -11.47 15.25 3.21
C SER A 88 -11.63 16.69 3.63
N GLY A 89 -10.74 17.55 3.24
CA GLY A 89 -10.66 18.93 3.70
C GLY A 89 -11.49 19.93 2.91
N PHE A 90 -12.40 19.49 2.11
CA PHE A 90 -13.23 20.43 1.35
C PHE A 90 -14.51 20.75 1.98
#